data_dda98c7fb8dfe719f608261442843dc1
#
_entry.id   dda98c7fb8dfe719f608261442843dc1
#
_cell.length_a   1.000
_cell.length_b   1.000
_cell.length_c   1.000
_cell.angle_alpha   90.00
_cell.angle_beta   90.00
_cell.angle_gamma   90.00
#
_symmetry.space_group_name_H-M   'P 1'
#
loop_
_entity.id
_entity.type
_entity.pdbx_description
1 polymer ?
#
loop_
_entity_poly.entity_id
_entity_poly.type
_entity_poly.pdbx_seq_one_letter_code
_entity_poly.pdbx_strand_id
1 'polypeptide(L)'
;LKKAVKGYRTPSVTVIAKKNDPFAVLISCIISLRTRDEVTELASARLFALANSPVELLKLSDSKIEKAIYPAAFFRNKTKSMKEMCNILVEEYSGKIPDKLEELLKLKGVGRKTANLTLTLGHNKPGICVDIHVHRICNRLGYVKTKSPDETEMVLREILPKQFWKGFNDLLVSFGQNLCKPVSPFCNNCAIENHCS
;
A
#
# COMPACT_ATOMS: atom_id res chain seq x y z
N LEU A 1 -3.67 -3.41 20.45
CA LEU A 1 -2.88 -3.50 19.23
C LEU A 1 -1.74 -2.47 19.17
N LYS A 2 -1.97 -1.16 19.35
CA LYS A 2 -0.91 -0.13 19.29
C LYS A 2 0.27 -0.43 20.22
N LYS A 3 0.03 -0.90 21.44
CA LYS A 3 1.10 -1.32 22.38
C LYS A 3 1.83 -2.57 21.87
N ALA A 4 1.12 -3.53 21.27
CA ALA A 4 1.69 -4.79 20.81
C ALA A 4 2.63 -4.66 19.60
N VAL A 5 2.51 -3.59 18.81
CA VAL A 5 3.38 -3.36 17.63
C VAL A 5 4.49 -2.34 17.91
N LYS A 6 4.60 -1.83 19.14
CA LYS A 6 5.66 -0.89 19.51
C LYS A 6 7.03 -1.54 19.34
N GLY A 7 7.87 -0.97 18.49
CA GLY A 7 9.19 -1.53 18.16
C GLY A 7 9.24 -2.39 16.90
N TYR A 8 8.10 -2.70 16.27
CA TYR A 8 8.10 -3.38 14.98
C TYR A 8 8.38 -2.41 13.82
N ARG A 9 8.92 -2.96 12.73
CA ARG A 9 9.24 -2.16 11.54
C ARG A 9 7.97 -1.56 10.92
N THR A 10 8.05 -0.29 10.54
CA THR A 10 6.99 0.39 9.77
C THR A 10 7.00 -0.14 8.33
N PRO A 11 5.83 -0.40 7.70
CA PRO A 11 5.75 -0.81 6.31
C PRO A 11 6.44 0.17 5.35
N SER A 12 7.11 -0.36 4.31
CA SER A 12 7.96 0.43 3.40
C SER A 12 7.24 1.59 2.73
N VAL A 13 6.00 1.38 2.25
CA VAL A 13 5.22 2.45 1.60
C VAL A 13 4.93 3.59 2.56
N THR A 14 4.67 3.29 3.83
CA THR A 14 4.45 4.31 4.88
C THR A 14 5.72 5.08 5.19
N VAL A 15 6.89 4.43 5.17
CA VAL A 15 8.18 5.12 5.32
C VAL A 15 8.39 6.11 4.18
N ILE A 16 8.12 5.70 2.94
CA ILE A 16 8.26 6.52 1.74
C ILE A 16 7.26 7.68 1.76
N ALA A 17 6.03 7.44 2.24
CA ALA A 17 4.94 8.41 2.28
C ALA A 17 5.14 9.58 3.26
N LYS A 18 6.19 9.59 4.09
CA LYS A 18 6.44 10.66 5.07
C LYS A 18 6.50 12.07 4.46
N LYS A 19 6.66 12.18 3.15
CA LYS A 19 6.66 13.45 2.41
C LYS A 19 5.27 13.92 1.95
N ASN A 20 4.20 13.16 2.23
CA ASN A 20 2.84 13.40 1.70
C ASN A 20 2.82 13.63 0.17
N ASP A 21 3.57 12.82 -0.55
CA ASP A 21 3.68 12.88 -1.99
C ASP A 21 2.84 11.75 -2.61
N PRO A 22 1.69 12.08 -3.25
CA PRO A 22 0.81 11.07 -3.83
C PRO A 22 1.48 10.28 -4.97
N PHE A 23 2.36 10.92 -5.75
CA PHE A 23 3.10 10.23 -6.80
C PHE A 23 4.07 9.20 -6.21
N ALA A 24 4.84 9.60 -5.19
CA ALA A 24 5.76 8.70 -4.52
C ALA A 24 5.03 7.51 -3.88
N VAL A 25 3.88 7.74 -3.24
CA VAL A 25 3.05 6.65 -2.68
C VAL A 25 2.55 5.73 -3.77
N LEU A 26 1.98 6.26 -4.85
CA LEU A 26 1.41 5.48 -5.94
C LEU A 26 2.46 4.58 -6.61
N ILE A 27 3.60 5.14 -6.97
CA ILE A 27 4.72 4.41 -7.59
C ILE A 27 5.28 3.35 -6.63
N SER A 28 5.49 3.71 -5.36
CA SER A 28 6.01 2.76 -4.37
C SER A 28 5.05 1.59 -4.11
N CYS A 29 3.74 1.83 -4.13
CA CYS A 29 2.75 0.77 -4.08
C CYS A 29 2.90 -0.22 -5.25
N ILE A 30 3.11 0.28 -6.48
CA ILE A 30 3.34 -0.58 -7.64
C ILE A 30 4.63 -1.39 -7.48
N ILE A 31 5.72 -0.76 -7.03
CA ILE A 31 6.99 -1.44 -6.80
C ILE A 31 6.83 -2.53 -5.72
N SER A 32 6.06 -2.28 -4.67
CA SER A 32 5.87 -3.19 -3.52
C SER A 32 5.08 -4.46 -3.86
N LEU A 33 4.32 -4.49 -4.94
CA LEU A 33 3.53 -5.66 -5.33
C LEU A 33 4.43 -6.91 -5.48
N ARG A 34 4.22 -7.94 -4.63
CA ARG A 34 5.04 -9.17 -4.59
C ARG A 34 6.53 -8.92 -4.42
N THR A 35 6.93 -7.82 -3.79
CA THR A 35 8.32 -7.43 -3.53
C THR A 35 8.49 -7.23 -2.04
N ARG A 36 9.64 -7.64 -1.49
CA ARG A 36 9.96 -7.44 -0.08
C ARG A 36 10.15 -5.96 0.23
N ASP A 37 9.86 -5.58 1.46
CA ASP A 37 9.92 -4.17 1.90
C ASP A 37 11.31 -3.54 1.72
N GLU A 38 12.39 -4.27 2.04
CA GLU A 38 13.77 -3.78 1.86
C GLU A 38 14.08 -3.46 0.40
N VAL A 39 13.64 -4.33 -0.51
CA VAL A 39 13.83 -4.12 -1.96
C VAL A 39 12.99 -2.95 -2.44
N THR A 40 11.76 -2.82 -1.95
CA THR A 40 10.84 -1.73 -2.29
C THR A 40 11.44 -0.38 -1.91
N GLU A 41 11.97 -0.25 -0.70
CA GLU A 41 12.59 1.00 -0.22
C GLU A 41 13.77 1.43 -1.10
N LEU A 42 14.70 0.51 -1.36
CA LEU A 42 15.89 0.79 -2.17
C LEU A 42 15.53 1.09 -3.64
N ALA A 43 14.60 0.32 -4.22
CA ALA A 43 14.15 0.50 -5.59
C ALA A 43 13.42 1.84 -5.76
N SER A 44 12.54 2.20 -4.83
CA SER A 44 11.84 3.48 -4.82
C SER A 44 12.82 4.65 -4.68
N ALA A 45 13.78 4.57 -3.76
CA ALA A 45 14.79 5.61 -3.57
C ALA A 45 15.61 5.85 -4.85
N ARG A 46 16.05 4.77 -5.54
CA ARG A 46 16.78 4.88 -6.81
C ARG A 46 15.94 5.50 -7.92
N LEU A 47 14.66 5.10 -8.03
CA LEU A 47 13.75 5.63 -9.05
C LEU A 47 13.45 7.11 -8.80
N PHE A 48 13.18 7.51 -7.54
CA PHE A 48 12.91 8.90 -7.19
C PHE A 48 14.12 9.83 -7.27
N ALA A 49 15.33 9.28 -7.27
CA ALA A 49 16.53 10.06 -7.64
C ALA A 49 16.58 10.42 -9.14
N LEU A 50 15.78 9.75 -9.99
CA LEU A 50 15.72 9.97 -11.43
C LEU A 50 14.45 10.70 -11.89
N ALA A 51 13.33 10.50 -11.20
CA ALA A 51 12.02 11.05 -11.58
C ALA A 51 11.10 11.18 -10.36
N ASN A 52 10.53 12.38 -10.17
CA ASN A 52 9.62 12.72 -9.05
C ASN A 52 8.23 13.16 -9.54
N SER A 53 7.93 12.96 -10.82
CA SER A 53 6.63 13.29 -11.41
C SER A 53 6.30 12.34 -12.57
N PRO A 54 5.01 12.23 -12.96
CA PRO A 54 4.62 11.46 -14.14
C PRO A 54 5.39 11.88 -15.40
N VAL A 55 5.54 13.19 -15.62
CA VAL A 55 6.23 13.76 -16.79
C VAL A 55 7.71 13.36 -16.80
N GLU A 56 8.39 13.44 -15.65
CA GLU A 56 9.80 13.05 -15.56
C GLU A 56 9.98 11.54 -15.78
N LEU A 57 9.09 10.72 -15.22
CA LEU A 57 9.15 9.27 -15.40
C LEU A 57 8.99 8.88 -16.88
N LEU A 58 8.11 9.53 -17.63
CA LEU A 58 7.92 9.28 -19.05
C LEU A 58 9.16 9.63 -19.90
N LYS A 59 9.99 10.58 -19.46
CA LYS A 59 11.26 10.93 -20.15
C LYS A 59 12.35 9.87 -19.97
N LEU A 60 12.22 8.97 -19.00
CA LEU A 60 13.18 7.88 -18.81
C LEU A 60 12.94 6.76 -19.83
N SER A 61 14.01 6.17 -20.35
CA SER A 61 13.90 4.91 -21.10
C SER A 61 13.49 3.77 -20.18
N ASP A 62 12.84 2.75 -20.75
CA ASP A 62 12.42 1.55 -20.00
C ASP A 62 13.60 0.91 -19.28
N SER A 63 14.73 0.78 -19.97
CA SER A 63 15.97 0.24 -19.39
C SER A 63 16.46 1.01 -18.17
N LYS A 64 16.32 2.35 -18.14
CA LYS A 64 16.68 3.16 -16.95
C LYS A 64 15.74 2.89 -15.78
N ILE A 65 14.43 2.80 -16.04
CA ILE A 65 13.45 2.48 -15.01
C ILE A 65 13.68 1.06 -14.48
N GLU A 66 13.82 0.07 -15.36
CA GLU A 66 14.08 -1.32 -15.01
C GLU A 66 15.32 -1.46 -14.13
N LYS A 67 16.43 -0.82 -14.52
CA LYS A 67 17.67 -0.80 -13.73
C LYS A 67 17.47 -0.18 -12.34
N ALA A 68 16.71 0.91 -12.25
CA ALA A 68 16.43 1.57 -10.98
C ALA A 68 15.62 0.68 -10.03
N ILE A 69 14.60 -0.02 -10.54
CA ILE A 69 13.71 -0.83 -9.69
C ILE A 69 14.16 -2.30 -9.52
N TYR A 70 15.19 -2.76 -10.24
CA TYR A 70 15.75 -4.10 -10.03
C TYR A 70 16.33 -4.23 -8.60
N PRO A 71 16.12 -5.36 -7.88
CA PRO A 71 15.50 -6.63 -8.25
C PRO A 71 14.02 -6.77 -7.80
N ALA A 72 13.20 -5.73 -7.93
CA ALA A 72 11.77 -5.84 -7.63
C ALA A 72 11.12 -6.94 -8.49
N ALA A 73 10.25 -7.75 -7.89
CA ALA A 73 9.57 -8.80 -8.62
C ALA A 73 8.77 -8.22 -9.79
N PHE A 74 8.84 -8.88 -10.95
CA PHE A 74 8.16 -8.45 -12.18
C PHE A 74 8.51 -7.02 -12.64
N PHE A 75 9.74 -6.58 -12.43
CA PHE A 75 10.18 -5.22 -12.69
C PHE A 75 9.90 -4.73 -14.13
N ARG A 76 10.01 -5.58 -15.17
CA ARG A 76 9.68 -5.21 -16.54
C ARG A 76 8.18 -4.89 -16.73
N ASN A 77 7.31 -5.73 -16.16
CA ASN A 77 5.86 -5.48 -16.24
C ASN A 77 5.48 -4.22 -15.42
N LYS A 78 6.13 -3.99 -14.30
CA LYS A 78 5.96 -2.78 -13.49
C LYS A 78 6.39 -1.54 -14.23
N THR A 79 7.52 -1.58 -14.94
CA THR A 79 7.99 -0.47 -15.79
C THR A 79 6.93 -0.11 -16.84
N LYS A 80 6.43 -1.10 -17.56
CA LYS A 80 5.37 -0.90 -18.54
C LYS A 80 4.09 -0.31 -17.94
N SER A 81 3.61 -0.91 -16.84
CA SER A 81 2.40 -0.42 -16.14
C SER A 81 2.58 1.00 -15.59
N MET A 82 3.74 1.34 -15.04
CA MET A 82 4.02 2.70 -14.55
C MET A 82 4.02 3.72 -15.69
N LYS A 83 4.59 3.40 -16.83
CA LYS A 83 4.57 4.30 -18.01
C LYS A 83 3.17 4.50 -18.56
N GLU A 84 2.40 3.41 -18.73
CA GLU A 84 1.01 3.49 -19.20
C GLU A 84 0.17 4.33 -18.24
N MET A 85 0.31 4.14 -16.94
CA MET A 85 -0.36 4.94 -15.92
C MET A 85 0.07 6.42 -15.99
N CYS A 86 1.38 6.70 -16.13
CA CYS A 86 1.87 8.07 -16.23
C CYS A 86 1.39 8.78 -17.51
N ASN A 87 1.22 8.07 -18.63
CA ASN A 87 0.59 8.63 -19.82
C ASN A 87 -0.84 9.10 -19.52
N ILE A 88 -1.67 8.24 -18.91
CA ILE A 88 -3.04 8.59 -18.52
C ILE A 88 -3.02 9.82 -17.56
N LEU A 89 -2.11 9.83 -16.58
CA LEU A 89 -1.99 10.95 -15.65
C LEU A 89 -1.63 12.26 -16.35
N VAL A 90 -0.78 12.22 -17.36
CA VAL A 90 -0.40 13.42 -18.12
C VAL A 90 -1.54 13.87 -19.05
N GLU A 91 -2.15 12.94 -19.78
CA GLU A 91 -3.17 13.23 -20.78
C GLU A 91 -4.51 13.66 -20.16
N GLU A 92 -4.98 12.93 -19.13
CA GLU A 92 -6.31 13.14 -18.56
C GLU A 92 -6.31 13.98 -17.27
N TYR A 93 -5.19 13.98 -16.52
CA TYR A 93 -5.11 14.64 -15.21
C TYR A 93 -4.04 15.75 -15.14
N SER A 94 -3.50 16.19 -16.29
CA SER A 94 -2.46 17.24 -16.36
C SER A 94 -1.25 16.96 -15.47
N GLY A 95 -0.86 15.68 -15.34
CA GLY A 95 0.27 15.21 -14.52
C GLY A 95 -0.01 15.17 -13.02
N LYS A 96 -1.24 15.44 -12.57
CA LYS A 96 -1.63 15.37 -11.16
C LYS A 96 -2.13 13.98 -10.80
N ILE A 97 -1.93 13.57 -9.57
CA ILE A 97 -2.49 12.31 -9.07
C ILE A 97 -3.93 12.56 -8.59
N PRO A 98 -4.93 11.82 -9.08
CA PRO A 98 -6.31 11.93 -8.62
C PRO A 98 -6.44 11.75 -7.12
N ASP A 99 -7.39 12.47 -6.52
CA ASP A 99 -7.63 12.48 -5.08
C ASP A 99 -9.01 11.91 -4.69
N LYS A 100 -9.62 11.16 -5.64
CA LYS A 100 -10.86 10.41 -5.47
C LYS A 100 -10.62 8.94 -5.76
N LEU A 101 -11.29 8.06 -5.00
CA LEU A 101 -11.12 6.61 -5.13
C LEU A 101 -11.46 6.13 -6.54
N GLU A 102 -12.59 6.60 -7.07
CA GLU A 102 -13.13 6.19 -8.36
C GLU A 102 -12.18 6.55 -9.52
N GLU A 103 -11.53 7.71 -9.42
CA GLU A 103 -10.56 8.15 -10.42
C GLU A 103 -9.25 7.34 -10.34
N LEU A 104 -8.77 7.07 -9.14
CA LEU A 104 -7.58 6.24 -8.94
C LEU A 104 -7.78 4.82 -9.45
N LEU A 105 -9.00 4.27 -9.33
CA LEU A 105 -9.32 2.93 -9.82
C LEU A 105 -9.37 2.82 -11.35
N LYS A 106 -9.49 3.94 -12.08
CA LYS A 106 -9.38 3.96 -13.55
C LYS A 106 -7.95 3.79 -14.04
N LEU A 107 -6.97 4.08 -13.18
CA LEU A 107 -5.55 4.00 -13.54
C LEU A 107 -5.12 2.53 -13.69
N LYS A 108 -4.45 2.22 -14.79
CA LYS A 108 -3.99 0.85 -15.07
C LYS A 108 -3.03 0.34 -13.99
N GLY A 109 -3.33 -0.83 -13.44
CA GLY A 109 -2.53 -1.46 -12.39
C GLY A 109 -2.81 -0.95 -10.98
N VAL A 110 -3.77 -0.05 -10.82
CA VAL A 110 -4.19 0.49 -9.52
C VAL A 110 -5.44 -0.24 -9.04
N GLY A 111 -5.28 -1.11 -8.05
CA GLY A 111 -6.38 -1.76 -7.34
C GLY A 111 -6.81 -0.98 -6.10
N ARG A 112 -7.87 -1.46 -5.43
CA ARG A 112 -8.44 -0.82 -4.23
C ARG A 112 -7.41 -0.54 -3.14
N LYS A 113 -6.49 -1.50 -2.88
CA LYS A 113 -5.40 -1.33 -1.91
C LYS A 113 -4.52 -0.12 -2.26
N THR A 114 -4.01 -0.08 -3.49
CA THR A 114 -3.13 1.00 -3.97
C THR A 114 -3.86 2.35 -3.95
N ALA A 115 -5.09 2.40 -4.44
CA ALA A 115 -5.91 3.61 -4.44
C ALA A 115 -6.14 4.15 -3.02
N ASN A 116 -6.51 3.29 -2.06
CA ASN A 116 -6.70 3.70 -0.67
C ASN A 116 -5.41 4.17 0.00
N LEU A 117 -4.25 3.52 -0.26
CA LEU A 117 -2.96 4.00 0.23
C LEU A 117 -2.60 5.36 -0.36
N THR A 118 -2.82 5.57 -1.66
CA THR A 118 -2.59 6.87 -2.30
C THR A 118 -3.46 7.96 -1.68
N LEU A 119 -4.73 7.68 -1.41
CA LEU A 119 -5.61 8.62 -0.71
C LEU A 119 -5.15 8.93 0.71
N THR A 120 -4.87 7.89 1.49
CA THR A 120 -4.59 8.05 2.93
C THR A 120 -3.21 8.62 3.20
N LEU A 121 -2.18 8.10 2.52
CA LEU A 121 -0.80 8.46 2.76
C LEU A 121 -0.31 9.60 1.84
N GLY A 122 -0.80 9.66 0.61
CA GLY A 122 -0.42 10.68 -0.37
C GLY A 122 -1.23 11.96 -0.23
N HIS A 123 -2.57 11.84 -0.22
CA HIS A 123 -3.46 12.98 -0.16
C HIS A 123 -3.95 13.33 1.25
N ASN A 124 -3.55 12.58 2.27
CA ASN A 124 -4.00 12.74 3.66
C ASN A 124 -5.54 12.70 3.81
N LYS A 125 -6.25 12.00 2.91
CA LYS A 125 -7.71 11.83 2.91
C LYS A 125 -8.13 10.58 3.67
N PRO A 126 -9.37 10.54 4.20
CA PRO A 126 -9.88 9.34 4.85
C PRO A 126 -10.04 8.19 3.85
N GLY A 127 -9.57 7.02 4.23
CA GLY A 127 -9.68 5.78 3.46
C GLY A 127 -9.29 4.58 4.32
N ILE A 128 -9.79 3.40 3.97
CA ILE A 128 -9.40 2.14 4.64
C ILE A 128 -8.66 1.29 3.62
N CYS A 129 -7.37 1.09 3.87
CA CYS A 129 -6.60 0.15 3.08
C CYS A 129 -6.73 -1.24 3.70
N VAL A 130 -7.26 -2.20 2.95
CA VAL A 130 -7.34 -3.59 3.37
C VAL A 130 -6.44 -4.45 2.49
N ASP A 131 -5.49 -5.12 3.11
CA ASP A 131 -4.66 -6.13 2.48
C ASP A 131 -4.91 -7.51 3.10
N ILE A 132 -4.11 -8.49 2.72
CA ILE A 132 -4.20 -9.85 3.23
C ILE A 132 -4.01 -9.94 4.76
N HIS A 133 -3.23 -9.03 5.37
CA HIS A 133 -3.04 -8.99 6.82
C HIS A 133 -4.28 -8.45 7.51
N VAL A 134 -4.79 -7.31 7.06
CA VAL A 134 -6.01 -6.70 7.60
C VAL A 134 -7.18 -7.68 7.48
N HIS A 135 -7.41 -8.24 6.28
CA HIS A 135 -8.46 -9.23 6.03
C HIS A 135 -8.35 -10.42 6.99
N ARG A 136 -7.17 -11.06 7.06
CA ARG A 136 -6.95 -12.22 7.92
C ARG A 136 -7.19 -11.92 9.39
N ILE A 137 -6.62 -10.80 9.88
CA ILE A 137 -6.65 -10.47 11.31
C ILE A 137 -8.07 -10.08 11.73
N CYS A 138 -8.78 -9.27 10.96
CA CYS A 138 -10.17 -8.89 11.26
C CYS A 138 -11.11 -10.10 11.29
N ASN A 139 -10.91 -11.08 10.38
CA ASN A 139 -11.68 -12.33 10.41
C ASN A 139 -11.31 -13.21 11.61
N ARG A 140 -10.01 -13.34 11.96
CA ARG A 140 -9.57 -14.11 13.13
C ARG A 140 -10.04 -13.52 14.46
N LEU A 141 -10.19 -12.21 14.53
CA LEU A 141 -10.74 -11.54 15.70
C LEU A 141 -12.29 -11.60 15.76
N GLY A 142 -12.94 -12.22 14.78
CA GLY A 142 -14.39 -12.21 14.69
C GLY A 142 -15.00 -10.81 14.47
N TYR A 143 -14.17 -9.81 14.16
CA TYR A 143 -14.61 -8.43 13.94
C TYR A 143 -15.39 -8.27 12.63
N VAL A 144 -15.06 -9.10 11.63
CA VAL A 144 -15.79 -9.25 10.38
C VAL A 144 -15.87 -10.74 10.00
N LYS A 145 -16.83 -11.09 9.12
CA LYS A 145 -16.92 -12.41 8.50
C LYS A 145 -17.04 -12.23 7.00
N THR A 146 -15.89 -12.23 6.32
CA THR A 146 -15.75 -11.87 4.90
C THR A 146 -14.85 -12.85 4.16
N LYS A 147 -15.02 -12.96 2.84
CA LYS A 147 -14.31 -13.93 2.00
C LYS A 147 -13.14 -13.31 1.23
N SER A 148 -13.09 -11.98 1.12
CA SER A 148 -12.05 -11.25 0.37
C SER A 148 -11.64 -9.96 1.06
N PRO A 149 -10.44 -9.42 0.76
CA PRO A 149 -10.03 -8.09 1.23
C PRO A 149 -10.99 -6.96 0.82
N ASP A 150 -11.55 -7.02 -0.39
CA ASP A 150 -12.48 -6.01 -0.89
C ASP A 150 -13.79 -6.03 -0.10
N GLU A 151 -14.33 -7.21 0.18
CA GLU A 151 -15.51 -7.37 1.05
C GLU A 151 -15.22 -6.88 2.47
N THR A 152 -14.03 -7.18 3.00
CA THR A 152 -13.59 -6.68 4.32
C THR A 152 -13.53 -5.14 4.33
N GLU A 153 -13.03 -4.51 3.25
CA GLU A 153 -13.01 -3.05 3.14
C GLU A 153 -14.41 -2.47 3.22
N MET A 154 -15.36 -3.06 2.48
CA MET A 154 -16.75 -2.56 2.47
C MET A 154 -17.38 -2.64 3.86
N VAL A 155 -17.26 -3.78 4.54
CA VAL A 155 -17.79 -3.96 5.90
C VAL A 155 -17.11 -3.02 6.89
N LEU A 156 -15.78 -2.87 6.83
CA LEU A 156 -15.04 -1.96 7.71
C LEU A 156 -15.43 -0.50 7.51
N ARG A 157 -15.80 -0.07 6.30
CA ARG A 157 -16.29 1.29 6.05
C ARG A 157 -17.59 1.59 6.82
N GLU A 158 -18.40 0.58 7.08
CA GLU A 158 -19.66 0.71 7.81
C GLU A 158 -19.45 0.66 9.33
N ILE A 159 -18.61 -0.27 9.82
CA ILE A 159 -18.52 -0.56 11.25
C ILE A 159 -17.32 0.09 11.95
N LEU A 160 -16.20 0.35 11.24
CA LEU A 160 -15.00 0.92 11.85
C LEU A 160 -15.14 2.45 11.98
N PRO A 161 -15.07 3.03 13.19
CA PRO A 161 -15.14 4.49 13.35
C PRO A 161 -14.06 5.22 12.54
N LYS A 162 -14.45 6.28 11.83
CA LYS A 162 -13.56 7.02 10.89
C LYS A 162 -12.24 7.47 11.47
N GLN A 163 -12.20 7.78 12.76
CA GLN A 163 -10.98 8.18 13.46
C GLN A 163 -9.88 7.11 13.48
N PHE A 164 -10.23 5.83 13.26
CA PHE A 164 -9.28 4.72 13.20
C PHE A 164 -8.87 4.34 11.78
N TRP A 165 -9.48 4.87 10.74
CA TRP A 165 -9.21 4.51 9.35
C TRP A 165 -7.75 4.74 8.97
N LYS A 166 -7.24 5.94 9.31
CA LYS A 166 -5.83 6.26 9.08
C LYS A 166 -4.94 5.47 10.05
N GLY A 167 -3.97 4.78 9.51
CA GLY A 167 -3.03 3.95 10.29
C GLY A 167 -3.55 2.55 10.65
N PHE A 168 -4.81 2.21 10.34
CA PHE A 168 -5.35 0.88 10.60
C PHE A 168 -4.60 -0.21 9.83
N ASN A 169 -4.30 0.05 8.55
CA ASN A 169 -3.52 -0.85 7.72
C ASN A 169 -2.12 -1.07 8.31
N ASP A 170 -1.37 0.00 8.59
CA ASP A 170 0.00 -0.09 9.12
C ASP A 170 0.06 -0.90 10.41
N LEU A 171 -0.90 -0.64 11.30
CA LEU A 171 -1.03 -1.34 12.56
C LEU A 171 -1.21 -2.84 12.37
N LEU A 172 -2.13 -3.24 11.49
CA LEU A 172 -2.44 -4.64 11.25
C LEU A 172 -1.42 -5.34 10.35
N VAL A 173 -0.79 -4.63 9.42
CA VAL A 173 0.34 -5.16 8.64
C VAL A 173 1.51 -5.47 9.58
N SER A 174 1.92 -4.51 10.40
CA SER A 174 3.00 -4.69 11.37
C SER A 174 2.70 -5.85 12.33
N PHE A 175 1.49 -5.92 12.86
CA PHE A 175 1.05 -7.01 13.72
C PHE A 175 1.03 -8.36 12.98
N GLY A 176 0.57 -8.39 11.74
CA GLY A 176 0.44 -9.59 10.92
C GLY A 176 1.76 -10.13 10.38
N GLN A 177 2.75 -9.28 10.20
CA GLN A 177 4.10 -9.69 9.78
C GLN A 177 4.91 -10.28 10.95
N ASN A 178 4.72 -9.78 12.16
CA ASN A 178 5.56 -10.14 13.30
C ASN A 178 4.91 -11.14 14.26
N LEU A 179 3.61 -11.06 14.52
CA LEU A 179 2.93 -11.86 15.53
C LEU A 179 1.84 -12.76 14.94
N CYS A 180 0.80 -12.17 14.33
CA CYS A 180 -0.34 -12.91 13.78
C CYS A 180 -0.05 -13.40 12.36
N LYS A 181 0.94 -14.29 12.22
CA LYS A 181 1.37 -14.86 10.92
C LYS A 181 0.27 -15.70 10.25
N PRO A 182 0.31 -15.88 8.90
CA PRO A 182 -0.65 -16.73 8.21
C PRO A 182 -0.62 -18.17 8.70
N VAL A 183 0.58 -18.72 8.82
CA VAL A 183 0.85 -20.06 9.33
C VAL A 183 1.58 -19.94 10.67
N SER A 184 1.17 -20.72 11.68
CA SER A 184 1.78 -20.76 13.01
C SER A 184 1.90 -19.37 13.66
N PRO A 185 0.80 -18.66 13.93
CA PRO A 185 0.84 -17.39 14.64
C PRO A 185 1.37 -17.58 16.07
N PHE A 186 2.04 -16.58 16.61
CA PHE A 186 2.59 -16.62 17.97
C PHE A 186 1.53 -16.24 19.01
N CYS A 187 0.47 -17.07 19.17
CA CYS A 187 -0.67 -16.77 20.03
C CYS A 187 -0.25 -16.62 21.49
N ASN A 188 0.62 -17.48 22.02
CA ASN A 188 1.11 -17.41 23.40
C ASN A 188 1.77 -16.07 23.78
N ASN A 189 2.21 -15.29 22.78
CA ASN A 189 2.81 -13.97 22.98
C ASN A 189 1.85 -12.83 22.60
N CYS A 190 0.59 -13.16 22.32
CA CYS A 190 -0.38 -12.21 21.80
C CYS A 190 -1.14 -11.49 22.92
N ALA A 191 -0.91 -10.20 23.08
CA ALA A 191 -1.58 -9.39 24.10
C ALA A 191 -3.11 -9.25 23.91
N ILE A 192 -3.66 -9.74 22.80
CA ILE A 192 -5.09 -9.70 22.48
C ILE A 192 -5.66 -11.11 22.23
N GLU A 193 -4.98 -12.16 22.69
CA GLU A 193 -5.42 -13.55 22.50
C GLU A 193 -6.85 -13.78 23.01
N ASN A 194 -7.16 -13.22 24.18
CA ASN A 194 -8.51 -13.32 24.81
C ASN A 194 -9.64 -12.66 23.99
N HIS A 195 -9.31 -11.91 22.94
CA HIS A 195 -10.27 -11.30 22.02
C HIS A 195 -10.31 -11.99 20.65
N CYS A 196 -9.59 -13.10 20.50
CA CYS A 196 -9.54 -13.87 19.27
C CYS A 196 -10.59 -14.98 19.31
N SER A 197 -11.37 -15.13 18.23
CA SER A 197 -12.38 -16.19 18.06
C SER A 197 -11.78 -17.46 17.48
#